data_78bb85a7c53d4d89310ba1334ee9c1a7
#
_entry.id   78bb85a7c53d4d89310ba1334ee9c1a7
#
_cell.length_a   1.000
_cell.length_b   1.000
_cell.length_c   1.000
_cell.angle_alpha   90.00
_cell.angle_beta   90.00
_cell.angle_gamma   90.00
#
_symmetry.space_group_name_H-M   'P 1'
#
loop_
_entity.id
_entity.type
_entity.pdbx_description
1 polymer ?
#
loop_
_entity_poly.entity_id
_entity_poly.type
_entity_poly.pdbx_seq_one_letter_code
_entity_poly.pdbx_strand_id
1 'polypeptide(L)'
;MATIITEISKYLIIFFMVLYTIKCFTVLKPVREDKKNHALNVQIVYVFIIHFLCYLTLFLKYKTISIVIFYLLQMIVSIVYMVSYHGIYKKSSRLITNNMSFLLLIGYVMLTRLDFDLAKKQFAFATITLVITAFIPLVIMKCKNLKNWDIFYAILGIGFLSTVFVPFLGVSKYGSTNWIQIGLRRRRLQLDKHRLDRFPCSRWSL
;
A
#
# COMPACT_ATOMS: atom_id res chain seq x y z
N MET A 1 2.40 18.12 26.44
CA MET A 1 1.38 17.09 26.23
C MET A 1 1.51 16.36 24.90
N ALA A 2 1.57 17.02 23.73
CA ALA A 2 1.70 16.35 22.44
C ALA A 2 2.93 15.43 22.34
N THR A 3 4.07 15.83 22.85
CA THR A 3 5.32 15.03 22.88
C THR A 3 5.17 13.75 23.70
N ILE A 4 4.53 13.81 24.86
CA ILE A 4 4.30 12.63 25.72
C ILE A 4 3.38 11.63 25.01
N ILE A 5 2.30 12.11 24.39
CA ILE A 5 1.37 11.26 23.63
C ILE A 5 2.09 10.60 22.44
N THR A 6 2.96 11.33 21.74
CA THR A 6 3.74 10.78 20.62
C THR A 6 4.71 9.69 21.07
N GLU A 7 5.40 9.88 22.20
CA GLU A 7 6.31 8.86 22.75
C GLU A 7 5.55 7.60 23.19
N ILE A 8 4.44 7.75 23.92
CA ILE A 8 3.60 6.62 24.32
C ILE A 8 3.06 5.88 23.10
N SER A 9 2.61 6.60 22.07
CA SER A 9 2.09 6.00 20.84
C SER A 9 3.12 5.13 20.13
N LYS A 10 4.41 5.48 20.12
CA LYS A 10 5.47 4.65 19.52
C LYS A 10 5.56 3.28 20.17
N TYR A 11 5.57 3.23 21.50
CA TYR A 11 5.62 1.96 22.24
C TYR A 11 4.35 1.14 22.05
N LEU A 12 3.18 1.79 22.02
CA LEU A 12 1.91 1.13 21.75
C LEU A 12 1.85 0.53 20.34
N ILE A 13 2.34 1.23 19.32
CA ILE A 13 2.42 0.72 17.96
C ILE A 13 3.25 -0.55 17.90
N ILE A 14 4.45 -0.53 18.49
CA ILE A 14 5.34 -1.71 18.55
C ILE A 14 4.64 -2.87 19.27
N PHE A 15 4.03 -2.59 20.42
CA PHE A 15 3.32 -3.59 21.22
C PHE A 15 2.19 -4.26 20.41
N PHE A 16 1.33 -3.48 19.77
CA PHE A 16 0.25 -4.02 18.94
C PHE A 16 0.75 -4.75 17.68
N MET A 17 1.87 -4.33 17.08
CA MET A 17 2.50 -5.06 15.98
C MET A 17 2.99 -6.45 16.42
N VAL A 18 3.58 -6.56 17.62
CA VAL A 18 3.99 -7.86 18.18
C VAL A 18 2.77 -8.73 18.44
N LEU A 19 1.71 -8.18 19.07
CA LEU A 19 0.45 -8.92 19.29
C LEU A 19 -0.19 -9.38 17.98
N TYR A 20 -0.19 -8.55 16.95
CA TYR A 20 -0.67 -8.91 15.62
C TYR A 20 0.10 -10.09 15.04
N THR A 21 1.43 -10.05 15.12
CA THR A 21 2.32 -11.12 14.64
C THR A 21 2.05 -12.44 15.38
N ILE A 22 1.90 -12.40 16.71
CA ILE A 22 1.56 -13.58 17.51
C ILE A 22 0.23 -14.19 17.04
N LYS A 23 -0.78 -13.37 16.75
CA LYS A 23 -2.07 -13.83 16.23
C LYS A 23 -1.95 -14.44 14.84
N CYS A 24 -1.07 -13.93 13.95
CA CYS A 24 -0.80 -14.55 12.64
C CYS A 24 -0.29 -15.97 12.81
N PHE A 25 0.70 -16.20 13.69
CA PHE A 25 1.22 -17.55 13.96
C PHE A 25 0.19 -18.45 14.66
N THR A 26 -0.68 -17.90 15.50
CA THR A 26 -1.75 -18.67 16.16
C THR A 26 -2.75 -19.24 15.15
N VAL A 27 -3.06 -18.49 14.08
CA VAL A 27 -3.99 -18.93 13.02
C VAL A 27 -3.39 -20.04 12.16
N LEU A 28 -2.06 -20.11 12.03
CA LEU A 28 -1.37 -21.14 11.27
C LEU A 28 -1.29 -22.50 12.00
N LYS A 29 -1.47 -22.51 13.32
CA LYS A 29 -1.48 -23.77 14.07
C LYS A 29 -2.79 -24.53 13.84
N PRO A 30 -2.81 -25.87 13.98
CA PRO A 30 -4.02 -26.68 13.92
C PRO A 30 -4.87 -26.42 15.17
N VAL A 31 -5.76 -25.46 15.08
CA VAL A 31 -6.67 -25.02 16.17
C VAL A 31 -8.11 -25.11 15.69
N ARG A 32 -9.07 -25.32 16.61
CA ARG A 32 -10.52 -25.33 16.32
C ARG A 32 -10.92 -24.06 15.53
N GLU A 33 -11.80 -24.24 14.56
CA GLU A 33 -12.27 -23.17 13.66
C GLU A 33 -12.81 -21.93 14.42
N ASP A 34 -13.49 -22.13 15.55
CA ASP A 34 -13.99 -21.02 16.38
C ASP A 34 -12.85 -20.13 16.89
N LYS A 35 -11.78 -20.74 17.41
CA LYS A 35 -10.60 -20.01 17.91
C LYS A 35 -9.82 -19.33 16.77
N LYS A 36 -9.80 -19.96 15.59
CA LYS A 36 -9.18 -19.38 14.38
C LYS A 36 -9.94 -18.14 13.92
N ASN A 37 -11.28 -18.23 13.83
CA ASN A 37 -12.12 -17.10 13.46
C ASN A 37 -12.02 -15.95 14.48
N HIS A 38 -11.98 -16.27 15.77
CA HIS A 38 -11.76 -15.26 16.81
C HIS A 38 -10.39 -14.56 16.63
N ALA A 39 -9.31 -15.34 16.41
CA ALA A 39 -7.97 -14.77 16.19
C ALA A 39 -7.93 -13.87 14.96
N LEU A 40 -8.60 -14.22 13.86
CA LEU A 40 -8.70 -13.40 12.64
C LEU A 40 -9.47 -12.10 12.89
N ASN A 41 -10.54 -12.12 13.67
CA ASN A 41 -11.28 -10.90 14.02
C ASN A 41 -10.45 -9.97 14.91
N VAL A 42 -9.70 -10.52 15.87
CA VAL A 42 -8.79 -9.77 16.73
C VAL A 42 -7.66 -9.14 15.91
N GLN A 43 -7.15 -9.83 14.86
CA GLN A 43 -6.16 -9.26 13.94
C GLN A 43 -6.68 -7.98 13.28
N ILE A 44 -7.92 -7.99 12.78
CA ILE A 44 -8.53 -6.81 12.15
C ILE A 44 -8.57 -5.64 13.12
N VAL A 45 -8.96 -5.89 14.38
CA VAL A 45 -8.98 -4.84 15.42
C VAL A 45 -7.58 -4.26 15.63
N TYR A 46 -6.55 -5.11 15.72
CA TYR A 46 -5.18 -4.62 15.88
C TYR A 46 -4.70 -3.79 14.69
N VAL A 47 -5.04 -4.19 13.46
CA VAL A 47 -4.72 -3.41 12.25
C VAL A 47 -5.28 -1.99 12.35
N PHE A 48 -6.55 -1.86 12.73
CA PHE A 48 -7.19 -0.55 12.84
C PHE A 48 -6.66 0.27 14.01
N ILE A 49 -6.32 -0.35 15.15
CA ILE A 49 -5.70 0.34 16.28
C ILE A 49 -4.32 0.88 15.87
N ILE A 50 -3.48 0.05 15.23
CA ILE A 50 -2.15 0.47 14.76
C ILE A 50 -2.27 1.64 13.78
N HIS A 51 -3.17 1.52 12.79
CA HIS A 51 -3.42 2.55 11.80
C HIS A 51 -3.88 3.86 12.44
N PHE A 52 -4.80 3.80 13.42
CA PHE A 52 -5.26 4.96 14.19
C PHE A 52 -4.10 5.63 14.95
N LEU A 53 -3.31 4.85 15.70
CA LEU A 53 -2.18 5.38 16.46
C LEU A 53 -1.14 6.05 15.56
N CYS A 54 -0.86 5.48 14.38
CA CYS A 54 0.05 6.08 13.41
C CYS A 54 -0.48 7.42 12.89
N TYR A 55 -1.76 7.50 12.52
CA TYR A 55 -2.35 8.75 12.06
C TYR A 55 -2.53 9.79 13.17
N LEU A 56 -2.78 9.35 14.41
CA LEU A 56 -2.78 10.22 15.58
C LEU A 56 -1.42 10.91 15.76
N THR A 57 -0.31 10.17 15.66
CA THR A 57 1.03 10.75 15.75
C THR A 57 1.32 11.74 14.63
N LEU A 58 0.88 11.44 13.38
CA LEU A 58 1.02 12.35 12.24
C LEU A 58 0.19 13.62 12.44
N PHE A 59 -1.05 13.48 12.91
CA PHE A 59 -1.92 14.64 13.18
C PHE A 59 -1.34 15.54 14.27
N LEU A 60 -0.84 14.97 15.36
CA LEU A 60 -0.20 15.76 16.43
C LEU A 60 1.05 16.52 15.96
N LYS A 61 1.77 15.94 14.97
CA LYS A 61 2.96 16.57 14.39
C LYS A 61 2.63 17.69 13.41
N TYR A 62 1.70 17.46 12.48
CA TYR A 62 1.43 18.39 11.37
C TYR A 62 0.22 19.28 11.61
N LYS A 63 -0.68 18.93 12.52
CA LYS A 63 -1.91 19.66 12.91
C LYS A 63 -2.80 20.06 11.73
N THR A 64 -2.82 19.26 10.65
CA THR A 64 -3.55 19.54 9.42
C THR A 64 -4.78 18.66 9.32
N ILE A 65 -5.96 19.24 9.17
CA ILE A 65 -7.24 18.53 9.05
C ILE A 65 -7.27 17.55 7.85
N SER A 66 -6.53 17.84 6.77
CA SER A 66 -6.43 16.99 5.60
C SER A 66 -5.91 15.59 5.93
N ILE A 67 -5.07 15.44 6.96
CA ILE A 67 -4.56 14.13 7.44
C ILE A 67 -5.70 13.31 8.04
N VAL A 68 -6.60 13.94 8.79
CA VAL A 68 -7.75 13.28 9.41
C VAL A 68 -8.73 12.80 8.34
N ILE A 69 -9.04 13.67 7.36
CA ILE A 69 -9.92 13.30 6.25
C ILE A 69 -9.33 12.13 5.46
N PHE A 70 -8.03 12.17 5.20
CA PHE A 70 -7.33 11.11 4.48
C PHE A 70 -7.31 9.78 5.25
N TYR A 71 -7.15 9.82 6.57
CA TYR A 71 -7.29 8.67 7.46
C TYR A 71 -8.68 8.05 7.35
N LEU A 72 -9.75 8.86 7.48
CA LEU A 72 -11.13 8.37 7.39
C LEU A 72 -11.42 7.72 6.04
N LEU A 73 -10.93 8.31 4.95
CA LEU A 73 -11.11 7.78 3.61
C LEU A 73 -10.42 6.40 3.45
N GLN A 74 -9.22 6.22 3.98
CA GLN A 74 -8.51 4.94 3.99
C GLN A 74 -9.23 3.89 4.83
N MET A 75 -9.76 4.28 5.99
CA MET A 75 -10.57 3.39 6.84
C MET A 75 -11.80 2.88 6.09
N ILE A 76 -12.56 3.76 5.46
CA ILE A 76 -13.77 3.40 4.71
C ILE A 76 -13.41 2.44 3.57
N VAL A 77 -12.43 2.77 2.74
CA VAL A 77 -12.02 1.92 1.61
C VAL A 77 -11.55 0.54 2.10
N SER A 78 -10.76 0.49 3.18
CA SER A 78 -10.26 -0.77 3.74
C SER A 78 -11.39 -1.65 4.29
N ILE A 79 -12.35 -1.07 5.02
CA ILE A 79 -13.51 -1.80 5.55
C ILE A 79 -14.38 -2.31 4.39
N VAL A 80 -14.72 -1.45 3.42
CA VAL A 80 -15.51 -1.83 2.25
C VAL A 80 -14.84 -2.97 1.48
N TYR A 81 -13.52 -2.89 1.27
CA TYR A 81 -12.77 -3.95 0.60
C TYR A 81 -12.84 -5.27 1.38
N MET A 82 -12.59 -5.27 2.69
CA MET A 82 -12.59 -6.47 3.52
C MET A 82 -13.98 -7.12 3.55
N VAL A 83 -15.03 -6.32 3.72
CA VAL A 83 -16.43 -6.82 3.78
C VAL A 83 -16.84 -7.37 2.41
N SER A 84 -16.59 -6.62 1.33
CA SER A 84 -16.95 -7.04 -0.03
C SER A 84 -16.21 -8.30 -0.44
N TYR A 85 -14.92 -8.40 -0.15
CA TYR A 85 -14.13 -9.57 -0.51
C TYR A 85 -14.58 -10.83 0.25
N HIS A 86 -14.93 -10.71 1.52
CA HIS A 86 -15.48 -11.83 2.30
C HIS A 86 -16.90 -12.20 1.90
N GLY A 87 -17.72 -11.22 1.54
CA GLY A 87 -19.10 -11.47 1.07
C GLY A 87 -19.12 -12.23 -0.25
N ILE A 88 -18.25 -11.85 -1.19
CA ILE A 88 -18.19 -12.44 -2.54
C ILE A 88 -17.45 -13.78 -2.52
N TYR A 89 -16.34 -13.88 -1.78
CA TYR A 89 -15.43 -15.04 -1.81
C TYR A 89 -15.37 -15.78 -0.46
N LYS A 90 -16.42 -16.53 -0.15
CA LYS A 90 -16.52 -17.29 1.12
C LYS A 90 -15.39 -18.31 1.34
N LYS A 91 -14.75 -18.80 0.27
CA LYS A 91 -13.62 -19.76 0.32
C LYS A 91 -12.25 -19.09 0.37
N SER A 92 -12.17 -17.77 0.36
CA SER A 92 -10.89 -17.07 0.39
C SER A 92 -10.26 -17.12 1.79
N SER A 93 -8.93 -17.10 1.82
CA SER A 93 -8.18 -17.07 3.09
C SER A 93 -8.27 -15.68 3.73
N ARG A 94 -9.01 -15.56 4.82
CA ARG A 94 -9.13 -14.33 5.61
C ARG A 94 -7.78 -13.83 6.13
N LEU A 95 -6.86 -14.75 6.43
CA LEU A 95 -5.52 -14.40 6.90
C LEU A 95 -4.74 -13.61 5.85
N ILE A 96 -4.80 -14.03 4.57
CA ILE A 96 -4.11 -13.34 3.48
C ILE A 96 -4.70 -11.94 3.29
N THR A 97 -6.01 -11.81 3.29
CA THR A 97 -6.70 -10.51 3.14
C THR A 97 -6.34 -9.55 4.29
N ASN A 98 -6.31 -10.04 5.54
CA ASN A 98 -5.92 -9.24 6.70
C ASN A 98 -4.47 -8.75 6.58
N ASN A 99 -3.53 -9.65 6.22
CA ASN A 99 -2.12 -9.30 6.07
C ASN A 99 -1.90 -8.31 4.92
N MET A 100 -2.58 -8.48 3.80
CA MET A 100 -2.51 -7.56 2.67
C MET A 100 -3.02 -6.17 3.06
N SER A 101 -4.17 -6.10 3.75
CA SER A 101 -4.73 -4.83 4.23
C SER A 101 -3.80 -4.16 5.24
N PHE A 102 -3.19 -4.92 6.15
CA PHE A 102 -2.22 -4.41 7.12
C PHE A 102 -1.00 -3.77 6.43
N LEU A 103 -0.37 -4.47 5.48
CA LEU A 103 0.78 -3.95 4.75
C LEU A 103 0.42 -2.71 3.91
N LEU A 104 -0.76 -2.71 3.29
CA LEU A 104 -1.24 -1.57 2.51
C LEU A 104 -1.44 -0.33 3.39
N LEU A 105 -2.10 -0.48 4.55
CA LEU A 105 -2.33 0.61 5.49
C LEU A 105 -1.03 1.16 6.07
N ILE A 106 -0.06 0.31 6.42
CA ILE A 106 1.28 0.76 6.85
C ILE A 106 1.98 1.52 5.71
N GLY A 107 1.90 1.02 4.48
CA GLY A 107 2.45 1.69 3.31
C GLY A 107 1.90 3.11 3.13
N TYR A 108 0.60 3.29 3.32
CA TYR A 108 -0.03 4.63 3.28
C TYR A 108 0.46 5.55 4.39
N VAL A 109 0.62 5.05 5.62
CA VAL A 109 1.17 5.83 6.74
C VAL A 109 2.58 6.31 6.41
N MET A 110 3.43 5.42 5.89
CA MET A 110 4.82 5.76 5.54
C MET A 110 4.87 6.82 4.44
N LEU A 111 4.06 6.67 3.38
CA LEU A 111 3.99 7.67 2.31
C LEU A 111 3.43 9.00 2.79
N THR A 112 2.39 8.99 3.63
CA THR A 112 1.81 10.21 4.20
C THR A 112 2.83 11.00 5.02
N ARG A 113 3.75 10.27 5.68
CA ARG A 113 4.85 10.89 6.44
C ARG A 113 5.91 11.51 5.54
N LEU A 114 6.20 10.90 4.39
CA LEU A 114 7.27 11.33 3.47
C LEU A 114 6.79 12.45 2.53
N ASP A 115 5.67 12.22 1.86
CA ASP A 115 5.08 13.14 0.89
C ASP A 115 3.57 12.90 0.78
N PHE A 116 2.78 13.87 1.23
CA PHE A 116 1.33 13.75 1.26
C PHE A 116 0.70 13.70 -0.15
N ASP A 117 1.30 14.37 -1.14
CA ASP A 117 0.77 14.34 -2.52
C ASP A 117 1.06 13.00 -3.20
N LEU A 118 2.21 12.40 -2.92
CA LEU A 118 2.49 11.03 -3.36
C LEU A 118 1.56 10.03 -2.68
N ALA A 119 1.27 10.20 -1.39
CA ALA A 119 0.33 9.34 -0.66
C ALA A 119 -1.07 9.36 -1.27
N LYS A 120 -1.59 10.55 -1.64
CA LYS A 120 -2.89 10.67 -2.33
C LYS A 120 -2.91 9.95 -3.67
N LYS A 121 -1.86 10.09 -4.48
CA LYS A 121 -1.73 9.42 -5.78
C LYS A 121 -1.67 7.90 -5.60
N GLN A 122 -0.83 7.43 -4.68
CA GLN A 122 -0.70 6.00 -4.39
C GLN A 122 -2.02 5.40 -3.89
N PHE A 123 -2.73 6.11 -3.01
CA PHE A 123 -4.04 5.69 -2.52
C PHE A 123 -5.08 5.57 -3.65
N ALA A 124 -5.13 6.55 -4.57
CA ALA A 124 -6.03 6.49 -5.72
C ALA A 124 -5.72 5.29 -6.62
N PHE A 125 -4.46 5.07 -6.99
CA PHE A 125 -4.05 3.91 -7.78
C PHE A 125 -4.34 2.58 -7.09
N ALA A 126 -4.04 2.48 -5.80
CA ALA A 126 -4.29 1.26 -5.04
C ALA A 126 -5.79 0.98 -4.90
N THR A 127 -6.62 2.00 -4.69
CA THR A 127 -8.09 1.84 -4.64
C THR A 127 -8.64 1.32 -5.98
N ILE A 128 -8.19 1.89 -7.11
CA ILE A 128 -8.56 1.40 -8.44
C ILE A 128 -8.12 -0.07 -8.62
N THR A 129 -6.89 -0.38 -8.23
CA THR A 129 -6.35 -1.75 -8.31
C THR A 129 -7.13 -2.73 -7.42
N LEU A 130 -7.52 -2.33 -6.21
CA LEU A 130 -8.36 -3.16 -5.33
C LEU A 130 -9.72 -3.47 -5.95
N VAL A 131 -10.35 -2.49 -6.59
CA VAL A 131 -11.61 -2.69 -7.31
C VAL A 131 -11.42 -3.68 -8.46
N ILE A 132 -10.41 -3.47 -9.32
CA ILE A 132 -10.11 -4.38 -10.43
C ILE A 132 -9.83 -5.79 -9.91
N THR A 133 -9.00 -5.94 -8.87
CA THR A 133 -8.64 -7.22 -8.28
C THR A 133 -9.86 -7.95 -7.69
N ALA A 134 -10.84 -7.22 -7.15
CA ALA A 134 -12.07 -7.81 -6.65
C ALA A 134 -12.91 -8.45 -7.77
N PHE A 135 -12.81 -7.98 -9.01
CA PHE A 135 -13.53 -8.55 -10.16
C PHE A 135 -12.83 -9.75 -10.81
N ILE A 136 -11.49 -9.87 -10.65
CA ILE A 136 -10.71 -10.94 -11.29
C ILE A 136 -11.25 -12.35 -10.97
N PRO A 137 -11.49 -12.74 -9.70
CA PRO A 137 -12.00 -14.06 -9.39
C PRO A 137 -13.40 -14.31 -9.98
N LEU A 138 -14.26 -13.29 -10.08
CA LEU A 138 -15.58 -13.41 -10.73
C LEU A 138 -15.43 -13.75 -12.21
N VAL A 139 -14.50 -13.10 -12.89
CA VAL A 139 -14.19 -13.38 -14.30
C VAL A 139 -13.65 -14.80 -14.47
N ILE A 140 -12.73 -15.24 -13.61
CA ILE A 140 -12.15 -16.59 -13.64
C ILE A 140 -13.22 -17.65 -13.38
N MET A 141 -14.14 -17.42 -12.46
CA MET A 141 -15.25 -18.35 -12.19
C MET A 141 -16.20 -18.50 -13.37
N LYS A 142 -16.41 -17.45 -14.16
CA LYS A 142 -17.31 -17.44 -15.32
C LYS A 142 -16.63 -18.02 -16.57
N CYS A 143 -15.32 -17.87 -16.74
CA CYS A 143 -14.55 -18.30 -17.89
C CYS A 143 -13.78 -19.59 -17.61
N LYS A 144 -14.38 -20.76 -17.80
CA LYS A 144 -13.76 -22.08 -17.55
C LYS A 144 -12.50 -22.36 -18.35
N ASN A 145 -12.33 -21.74 -19.53
CA ASN A 145 -11.19 -21.95 -20.43
C ASN A 145 -9.91 -21.20 -20.04
N LEU A 146 -9.99 -20.24 -19.10
CA LEU A 146 -8.83 -19.45 -18.64
C LEU A 146 -7.74 -20.32 -17.99
N LYS A 147 -8.11 -21.49 -17.45
CA LYS A 147 -7.15 -22.44 -16.83
C LYS A 147 -6.15 -23.04 -17.84
N ASN A 148 -6.49 -23.09 -19.12
CA ASN A 148 -5.63 -23.69 -20.15
C ASN A 148 -4.70 -22.67 -20.84
N TRP A 149 -4.70 -21.41 -20.37
CA TRP A 149 -3.94 -20.31 -20.98
C TRP A 149 -2.63 -19.98 -20.23
N ASP A 150 -2.05 -20.97 -19.56
CA ASP A 150 -0.83 -20.81 -18.75
C ASP A 150 0.31 -20.19 -19.57
N ILE A 151 0.51 -20.68 -20.80
CA ILE A 151 1.56 -20.17 -21.71
C ILE A 151 1.29 -18.72 -22.11
N PHE A 152 0.02 -18.36 -22.34
CA PHE A 152 -0.35 -16.97 -22.68
C PHE A 152 -0.03 -16.01 -21.53
N TYR A 153 -0.34 -16.40 -20.28
CA TYR A 153 -0.01 -15.60 -19.11
C TYR A 153 1.50 -15.47 -18.89
N ALA A 154 2.26 -16.56 -19.14
CA ALA A 154 3.72 -16.53 -19.05
C ALA A 154 4.31 -15.55 -20.08
N ILE A 155 3.89 -15.62 -21.34
CA ILE A 155 4.34 -14.73 -22.41
C ILE A 155 3.97 -13.27 -22.10
N LEU A 156 2.74 -13.03 -21.63
CA LEU A 156 2.27 -11.69 -21.24
C LEU A 156 3.10 -11.13 -20.09
N GLY A 157 3.38 -11.93 -19.05
CA GLY A 157 4.20 -11.55 -17.91
C GLY A 157 5.63 -11.20 -18.29
N ILE A 158 6.28 -12.06 -19.10
CA ILE A 158 7.63 -11.82 -19.63
C ILE A 158 7.62 -10.57 -20.52
N GLY A 159 6.60 -10.40 -21.37
CA GLY A 159 6.44 -9.21 -22.21
C GLY A 159 6.39 -7.93 -21.39
N PHE A 160 5.58 -7.86 -20.33
CA PHE A 160 5.51 -6.70 -19.43
C PHE A 160 6.84 -6.45 -18.71
N LEU A 161 7.52 -7.48 -18.22
CA LEU A 161 8.83 -7.32 -17.61
C LEU A 161 9.88 -6.81 -18.60
N SER A 162 9.83 -7.29 -19.84
CA SER A 162 10.76 -6.87 -20.89
C SER A 162 10.58 -5.41 -21.31
N THR A 163 9.41 -4.80 -21.14
CA THR A 163 9.18 -3.39 -21.49
C THR A 163 10.04 -2.42 -20.68
N VAL A 164 10.48 -2.82 -19.49
CA VAL A 164 11.39 -2.00 -18.66
C VAL A 164 12.79 -1.90 -19.28
N PHE A 165 13.23 -2.94 -20.00
CA PHE A 165 14.55 -3.00 -20.65
C PHE A 165 14.60 -2.27 -22.01
N VAL A 166 13.42 -1.88 -22.56
CA VAL A 166 13.40 -1.15 -23.82
C VAL A 166 13.93 0.27 -23.59
N PRO A 167 15.03 0.69 -24.26
CA PRO A 167 15.71 1.97 -23.99
C PRO A 167 14.83 3.21 -24.22
N PHE A 168 13.75 3.05 -24.96
CA PHE A 168 12.81 4.13 -25.29
C PHE A 168 11.73 4.35 -24.21
N LEU A 169 11.41 3.32 -23.42
CA LEU A 169 10.36 3.33 -22.40
C LEU A 169 10.94 3.36 -20.97
N GLY A 170 12.14 2.83 -20.79
CA GLY A 170 12.83 2.80 -19.51
C GLY A 170 13.41 4.17 -19.16
N VAL A 171 13.15 4.66 -17.96
CA VAL A 171 13.72 5.89 -17.41
C VAL A 171 14.56 5.55 -16.20
N SER A 172 15.82 6.00 -16.22
CA SER A 172 16.69 5.90 -15.05
C SER A 172 16.36 6.99 -14.05
N LYS A 173 15.99 6.58 -12.84
CA LYS A 173 15.72 7.47 -11.72
C LYS A 173 16.40 6.90 -10.47
N TYR A 174 17.20 7.72 -9.80
CA TYR A 174 17.98 7.30 -8.61
C TYR A 174 18.94 6.11 -8.88
N GLY A 175 19.51 6.01 -10.07
CA GLY A 175 20.43 4.93 -10.44
C GLY A 175 19.77 3.59 -10.81
N SER A 176 18.44 3.54 -10.87
CA SER A 176 17.66 2.36 -11.27
C SER A 176 16.84 2.66 -12.53
N THR A 177 16.84 1.72 -13.49
CA THR A 177 16.06 1.80 -14.75
C THR A 177 14.69 1.14 -14.65
N ASN A 178 14.17 0.90 -13.46
CA ASN A 178 12.92 0.16 -13.22
C ASN A 178 11.64 0.99 -13.43
N TRP A 179 11.75 2.16 -14.08
CA TRP A 179 10.63 3.07 -14.28
C TRP A 179 10.26 3.17 -15.76
N ILE A 180 8.96 3.06 -16.06
CA ILE A 180 8.41 3.27 -17.40
C ILE A 180 7.75 4.65 -17.43
N GLN A 181 8.14 5.50 -18.38
CA GLN A 181 7.52 6.79 -18.59
C GLN A 181 6.52 6.70 -19.73
N ILE A 182 5.23 6.62 -19.40
CA ILE A 182 4.14 6.67 -20.37
C ILE A 182 3.77 8.13 -20.61
N GLY A 183 4.15 8.65 -21.78
CA GLY A 183 3.75 9.90 -22.41
C GLY A 183 3.44 11.17 -21.59
N LEU A 184 3.82 12.34 -22.08
CA LEU A 184 3.45 13.72 -21.72
C LEU A 184 4.37 14.52 -20.76
N ARG A 185 5.39 13.95 -20.11
CA ARG A 185 6.22 14.75 -19.18
C ARG A 185 7.59 15.16 -19.72
N ARG A 186 7.91 14.93 -21.00
CA ARG A 186 9.22 15.24 -21.60
C ARG A 186 9.59 16.73 -21.57
N ARG A 187 8.64 17.65 -21.59
CA ARG A 187 8.94 19.10 -21.67
C ARG A 187 9.32 19.73 -20.33
N ARG A 188 8.83 19.23 -19.19
CA ARG A 188 9.15 19.86 -17.89
C ARG A 188 10.54 19.49 -17.35
N LEU A 189 11.02 18.27 -17.59
CA LEU A 189 12.33 17.84 -17.09
C LEU A 189 13.50 18.51 -17.81
N GLN A 190 13.33 18.92 -19.08
CA GLN A 190 14.35 19.70 -19.79
C GLN A 190 14.43 21.14 -19.29
N LEU A 191 13.32 21.73 -18.90
CA LEU A 191 13.29 23.10 -18.35
C LEU A 191 13.89 23.15 -16.94
N ASP A 192 13.70 22.13 -16.11
CA ASP A 192 14.31 22.05 -14.78
C ASP A 192 15.82 21.78 -14.86
N LYS A 193 16.28 21.00 -15.84
CA LYS A 193 17.71 20.77 -16.04
C LYS A 193 18.42 22.06 -16.45
N HIS A 194 17.84 22.84 -17.34
CA HIS A 194 18.37 24.17 -17.73
C HIS A 194 18.26 25.21 -16.62
N ARG A 195 17.43 25.01 -15.61
CA ARG A 195 17.34 25.91 -14.46
C ARG A 195 18.36 25.56 -13.38
N LEU A 196 18.69 24.28 -13.21
CA LEU A 196 19.74 23.83 -12.27
C LEU A 196 21.14 24.15 -12.75
N ASP A 197 21.41 24.17 -14.07
CA ASP A 197 22.71 24.54 -14.65
C ASP A 197 23.00 26.04 -14.55
N ARG A 198 22.04 26.85 -14.14
CA ARG A 198 22.19 28.31 -13.97
C ARG A 198 22.60 28.75 -12.55
N PHE A 199 22.71 27.83 -11.59
CA PHE A 199 23.26 28.14 -10.28
C PHE A 199 24.72 27.69 -10.25
N PRO A 200 25.72 28.63 -10.38
CA PRO A 200 27.11 28.26 -10.22
C PRO A 200 27.32 27.77 -8.79
N CYS A 201 27.88 26.58 -8.70
CA CYS A 201 28.30 25.95 -7.46
C CYS A 201 29.55 26.70 -6.92
N SER A 202 29.34 27.93 -6.41
CA SER A 202 30.39 28.71 -5.77
C SER A 202 29.83 29.37 -4.52
N ARG A 203 29.85 28.66 -3.42
CA ARG A 203 30.01 29.21 -2.06
C ARG A 203 29.72 28.16 -0.96
N TRP A 204 30.53 27.13 -0.85
CA TRP A 204 30.77 26.46 0.42
C TRP A 204 32.27 26.16 0.54
N SER A 205 33.03 27.21 0.80
CA SER A 205 34.36 27.13 1.41
C SER A 205 34.37 28.22 2.49
N LEU A 206 34.11 27.81 3.70
CA LEU A 206 34.71 28.23 4.98
C LEU A 206 33.87 27.62 6.09
#